data_81a4ff5a6d5faf7806fd76533b1123c0
#
_entry.id   81a4ff5a6d5faf7806fd76533b1123c0
#
_cell.length_a   1.000
_cell.length_b   1.000
_cell.length_c   1.000
_cell.angle_alpha   90.00
_cell.angle_beta   90.00
_cell.angle_gamma   90.00
#
_symmetry.space_group_name_H-M   'P 1'
#
loop_
_entity.id
_entity.type
_entity.pdbx_description
1 polymer ?
#
loop_
_entity_poly.entity_id
_entity_poly.type
_entity_poly.pdbx_seq_one_letter_code
_entity_poly.pdbx_strand_id
1 'polypeptide(L)'
;TIFDAELQEERKRTQKQLDEVNKDIQLLENELSGLVKNPNLSTVVLQKYAETLTQIEKMQQENEAYRKRVLLDERNKTASKNLERVQKEQYGGVEATINSEMERINATLYSEKANPPILHLEGNSYEFFTQDDTGTGIAYKGLVVYDLAIVSLTKLPILVHDSLILKQISDEAVENILVRYMESGKQVIISLDKQDSYSKRTAEILEKQCVLHLAPNGRELFGRAWSRQET
;
A
#
# COMPACT_ATOMS: atom_id res chain seq x y z
N THR A 1 3.25 -24.19 12.65
CA THR A 1 1.79 -24.35 12.51
C THR A 1 1.49 -25.75 11.94
N ILE A 2 0.26 -26.27 12.13
CA ILE A 2 -0.17 -27.61 11.61
C ILE A 2 0.08 -27.71 10.11
N PHE A 3 -0.13 -26.67 9.37
CA PHE A 3 0.10 -26.56 7.92
C PHE A 3 1.58 -26.77 7.52
N ASP A 4 2.53 -26.26 8.31
CA ASP A 4 3.96 -26.43 8.03
C ASP A 4 4.41 -27.88 8.28
N ALA A 5 3.79 -28.58 9.23
CA ALA A 5 4.06 -29.98 9.52
C ALA A 5 3.55 -30.89 8.39
N GLU A 6 2.33 -30.67 7.89
CA GLU A 6 1.75 -31.39 6.76
C GLU A 6 2.59 -31.19 5.48
N LEU A 7 3.03 -29.97 5.21
CA LEU A 7 3.87 -29.64 4.04
C LEU A 7 5.26 -30.32 4.12
N GLN A 8 5.82 -30.41 5.32
CA GLN A 8 7.08 -31.13 5.57
C GLN A 8 6.94 -32.64 5.38
N GLU A 9 5.81 -33.20 5.79
CA GLU A 9 5.54 -34.63 5.63
C GLU A 9 5.30 -35.00 4.16
N GLU A 10 4.58 -34.16 3.42
CA GLU A 10 4.37 -34.35 1.98
C GLU A 10 5.68 -34.21 1.19
N ARG A 11 6.55 -33.27 1.55
CA ARG A 11 7.92 -33.16 0.99
C ARG A 11 8.73 -34.41 1.23
N LYS A 12 8.67 -34.97 2.45
CA LYS A 12 9.40 -36.18 2.82
C LYS A 12 8.90 -37.41 2.04
N ARG A 13 7.58 -37.49 1.83
CA ARG A 13 6.95 -38.55 1.03
C ARG A 13 7.35 -38.45 -0.45
N THR A 14 7.31 -37.26 -1.02
CA THR A 14 7.70 -37.04 -2.42
C THR A 14 9.19 -37.27 -2.64
N GLN A 15 10.05 -36.87 -1.69
CA GLN A 15 11.49 -37.17 -1.76
C GLN A 15 11.75 -38.68 -1.74
N LYS A 16 11.02 -39.43 -0.90
CA LYS A 16 11.15 -40.88 -0.85
C LYS A 16 10.73 -41.57 -2.17
N GLN A 17 9.65 -41.10 -2.79
CA GLN A 17 9.22 -41.55 -4.10
C GLN A 17 10.26 -41.24 -5.19
N LEU A 18 10.88 -40.06 -5.14
CA LEU A 18 11.96 -39.68 -6.04
C LEU A 18 13.17 -40.60 -5.91
N ASP A 19 13.55 -40.95 -4.68
CA ASP A 19 14.68 -41.82 -4.40
C ASP A 19 14.41 -43.28 -4.87
N GLU A 20 13.15 -43.75 -4.76
CA GLU A 20 12.72 -45.05 -5.30
C GLU A 20 12.80 -45.06 -6.82
N VAL A 21 12.26 -44.04 -7.50
CA VAL A 21 12.32 -43.91 -8.97
C VAL A 21 13.77 -43.86 -9.47
N ASN A 22 14.65 -43.11 -8.79
CA ASN A 22 16.08 -43.05 -9.15
C ASN A 22 16.78 -44.40 -8.99
N LYS A 23 16.40 -45.23 -8.00
CA LYS A 23 16.92 -46.61 -7.88
C LYS A 23 16.45 -47.49 -9.03
N ASP A 24 15.17 -47.37 -9.42
CA ASP A 24 14.64 -48.16 -10.54
C ASP A 24 15.31 -47.77 -11.87
N ILE A 25 15.56 -46.47 -12.08
CA ILE A 25 16.33 -45.98 -13.23
C ILE A 25 17.72 -46.62 -13.26
N GLN A 26 18.47 -46.61 -12.14
CA GLN A 26 19.79 -47.20 -12.05
C GLN A 26 19.80 -48.72 -12.32
N LEU A 27 18.79 -49.46 -11.84
CA LEU A 27 18.64 -50.88 -12.11
C LEU A 27 18.40 -51.13 -13.59
N LEU A 28 17.50 -50.39 -14.22
CA LEU A 28 17.21 -50.51 -15.66
C LEU A 28 18.42 -50.11 -16.52
N GLU A 29 19.18 -49.08 -16.16
CA GLU A 29 20.43 -48.73 -16.86
C GLU A 29 21.48 -49.83 -16.78
N ASN A 30 21.62 -50.50 -15.63
CA ASN A 30 22.53 -51.62 -15.45
C ASN A 30 22.09 -52.85 -16.26
N GLU A 31 20.82 -53.20 -16.28
CA GLU A 31 20.25 -54.28 -17.09
C GLU A 31 20.47 -54.03 -18.59
N LEU A 32 20.20 -52.79 -19.05
CA LEU A 32 20.41 -52.37 -20.43
C LEU A 32 21.88 -52.46 -20.85
N SER A 33 22.80 -52.02 -19.98
CA SER A 33 24.23 -52.11 -20.27
C SER A 33 24.72 -53.55 -20.39
N GLY A 34 24.11 -54.49 -19.65
CA GLY A 34 24.34 -55.93 -19.77
C GLY A 34 23.84 -56.51 -21.09
N LEU A 35 22.67 -56.09 -21.55
CA LEU A 35 22.04 -56.53 -22.81
C LEU A 35 22.78 -56.03 -24.06
N VAL A 36 23.27 -54.79 -24.04
CA VAL A 36 23.99 -54.15 -25.19
C VAL A 36 25.32 -54.84 -25.51
N LYS A 37 25.93 -55.52 -24.55
CA LYS A 37 27.18 -56.21 -24.74
C LYS A 37 27.03 -57.60 -25.49
N ASN A 38 25.80 -57.96 -25.85
CA ASN A 38 25.54 -59.23 -26.50
C ASN A 38 25.34 -59.07 -28.03
N PRO A 39 26.20 -59.62 -28.91
CA PRO A 39 26.15 -59.36 -30.34
C PRO A 39 24.97 -60.02 -31.10
N ASN A 40 24.12 -60.80 -30.42
CA ASN A 40 22.95 -61.49 -30.99
C ASN A 40 21.60 -60.84 -30.54
N LEU A 41 21.56 -59.54 -30.29
CA LEU A 41 20.32 -58.82 -29.89
C LEU A 41 19.28 -58.85 -31.01
N SER A 42 18.11 -59.39 -30.74
CA SER A 42 16.96 -59.30 -31.66
C SER A 42 16.46 -57.88 -31.81
N THR A 43 15.89 -57.48 -32.96
CA THR A 43 15.32 -56.19 -33.26
C THR A 43 14.34 -55.72 -32.17
N VAL A 44 13.62 -56.65 -31.54
CA VAL A 44 12.68 -56.37 -30.43
C VAL A 44 13.38 -55.83 -29.18
N VAL A 45 14.59 -56.34 -28.86
CA VAL A 45 15.37 -55.88 -27.70
C VAL A 45 15.92 -54.48 -27.96
N LEU A 46 16.37 -54.18 -29.18
CA LEU A 46 16.84 -52.85 -29.57
C LEU A 46 15.71 -51.82 -29.50
N GLN A 47 14.50 -52.18 -29.93
CA GLN A 47 13.35 -51.32 -29.86
C GLN A 47 12.97 -51.03 -28.40
N LYS A 48 12.93 -52.05 -27.54
CA LYS A 48 12.64 -51.88 -26.12
C LYS A 48 13.69 -51.03 -25.39
N TYR A 49 14.97 -51.17 -25.81
CA TYR A 49 16.07 -50.35 -25.33
C TYR A 49 15.82 -48.85 -25.66
N ALA A 50 15.50 -48.54 -26.91
CA ALA A 50 15.23 -47.16 -27.34
C ALA A 50 14.04 -46.55 -26.61
N GLU A 51 12.94 -47.32 -26.44
CA GLU A 51 11.75 -46.89 -25.68
C GLU A 51 12.11 -46.58 -24.20
N THR A 52 12.92 -47.44 -23.57
CA THR A 52 13.33 -47.25 -22.16
C THR A 52 14.25 -46.04 -22.01
N LEU A 53 15.21 -45.82 -22.92
CA LEU A 53 16.03 -44.62 -22.91
C LEU A 53 15.17 -43.32 -23.00
N THR A 54 14.20 -43.30 -23.90
CA THR A 54 13.28 -42.15 -24.04
C THR A 54 12.48 -41.92 -22.75
N GLN A 55 12.05 -42.99 -22.07
CA GLN A 55 11.37 -42.85 -20.76
C GLN A 55 12.31 -42.31 -19.68
N ILE A 56 13.55 -42.79 -19.61
CA ILE A 56 14.56 -42.32 -18.67
C ILE A 56 14.81 -40.82 -18.87
N GLU A 57 15.03 -40.36 -20.12
CA GLU A 57 15.24 -38.96 -20.44
C GLU A 57 14.04 -38.09 -20.02
N LYS A 58 12.83 -38.56 -20.30
CA LYS A 58 11.60 -37.89 -19.87
C LYS A 58 11.52 -37.76 -18.35
N MET A 59 11.76 -38.85 -17.63
CA MET A 59 11.74 -38.86 -16.15
C MET A 59 12.84 -37.96 -15.57
N GLN A 60 14.01 -37.89 -16.16
CA GLN A 60 15.08 -36.96 -15.75
C GLN A 60 14.66 -35.54 -15.93
N GLN A 61 14.06 -35.15 -17.09
CA GLN A 61 13.56 -33.81 -17.34
C GLN A 61 12.43 -33.41 -16.34
N GLU A 62 11.52 -34.34 -16.06
CA GLU A 62 10.45 -34.11 -15.08
C GLU A 62 11.02 -33.90 -13.66
N ASN A 63 12.03 -34.69 -13.27
CA ASN A 63 12.72 -34.51 -12.00
C ASN A 63 13.47 -33.19 -11.88
N GLU A 64 14.15 -32.76 -12.93
CA GLU A 64 14.83 -31.47 -12.96
C GLU A 64 13.81 -30.32 -12.87
N ALA A 65 12.70 -30.39 -13.60
CA ALA A 65 11.63 -29.43 -13.55
C ALA A 65 11.01 -29.33 -12.14
N TYR A 66 10.80 -30.50 -11.50
CA TYR A 66 10.30 -30.55 -10.13
C TYR A 66 11.27 -29.90 -9.13
N ARG A 67 12.55 -30.23 -9.18
CA ARG A 67 13.59 -29.63 -8.32
C ARG A 67 13.65 -28.12 -8.51
N LYS A 68 13.59 -27.66 -9.75
CA LYS A 68 13.56 -26.23 -10.08
C LYS A 68 12.31 -25.55 -9.51
N ARG A 69 11.16 -26.19 -9.60
CA ARG A 69 9.90 -25.67 -9.01
C ARG A 69 10.01 -25.52 -7.51
N VAL A 70 10.48 -26.56 -6.80
CA VAL A 70 10.65 -26.51 -5.34
C VAL A 70 11.60 -25.36 -4.93
N LEU A 71 12.72 -25.22 -5.62
CA LEU A 71 13.68 -24.14 -5.36
C LEU A 71 13.06 -22.75 -5.58
N LEU A 72 12.27 -22.60 -6.65
CA LEU A 72 11.61 -21.35 -6.96
C LEU A 72 10.53 -21.01 -5.91
N ASP A 73 9.77 -22.01 -5.45
CA ASP A 73 8.77 -21.82 -4.40
C ASP A 73 9.41 -21.38 -3.08
N GLU A 74 10.54 -21.95 -2.70
CA GLU A 74 11.29 -21.54 -1.51
C GLU A 74 11.85 -20.11 -1.64
N ARG A 75 12.39 -19.79 -2.80
CA ARG A 75 12.87 -18.41 -3.08
C ARG A 75 11.74 -17.40 -3.05
N ASN A 76 10.59 -17.75 -3.63
CA ASN A 76 9.42 -16.88 -3.62
C ASN A 76 8.91 -16.63 -2.19
N LYS A 77 8.77 -17.68 -1.38
CA LYS A 77 8.40 -17.56 0.04
C LYS A 77 9.38 -16.67 0.82
N THR A 78 10.67 -16.85 0.59
CA THR A 78 11.70 -16.04 1.26
C THR A 78 11.65 -14.59 0.81
N ALA A 79 11.49 -14.34 -0.49
CA ALA A 79 11.37 -12.99 -1.05
C ALA A 79 10.10 -12.28 -0.53
N SER A 80 8.97 -12.98 -0.47
CA SER A 80 7.71 -12.43 0.08
C SER A 80 7.85 -12.04 1.55
N LYS A 81 8.45 -12.90 2.37
CA LYS A 81 8.70 -12.58 3.79
C LYS A 81 9.64 -11.38 3.98
N ASN A 82 10.68 -11.30 3.14
CA ASN A 82 11.59 -10.14 3.18
C ASN A 82 10.90 -8.85 2.75
N LEU A 83 10.07 -8.92 1.70
CA LEU A 83 9.29 -7.78 1.24
C LEU A 83 8.36 -7.27 2.35
N GLU A 84 7.60 -8.17 2.97
CA GLU A 84 6.68 -7.84 4.07
C GLU A 84 7.42 -7.19 5.25
N ARG A 85 8.58 -7.73 5.63
CA ARG A 85 9.42 -7.15 6.69
C ARG A 85 9.89 -5.73 6.33
N VAL A 86 10.42 -5.53 5.12
CA VAL A 86 10.91 -4.23 4.67
C VAL A 86 9.77 -3.22 4.56
N GLN A 87 8.61 -3.64 4.02
CA GLN A 87 7.43 -2.79 3.98
C GLN A 87 7.00 -2.35 5.38
N LYS A 88 6.91 -3.28 6.33
CA LYS A 88 6.54 -2.96 7.71
C LYS A 88 7.51 -1.97 8.36
N GLU A 89 8.82 -2.14 8.15
CA GLU A 89 9.84 -1.21 8.65
C GLU A 89 9.71 0.18 8.03
N GLN A 90 9.50 0.26 6.71
CA GLN A 90 9.35 1.53 6.00
C GLN A 90 8.05 2.25 6.39
N TYR A 91 6.95 1.53 6.44
CA TYR A 91 5.66 2.10 6.86
C TYR A 91 5.71 2.60 8.29
N GLY A 92 6.31 1.85 9.22
CA GLY A 92 6.48 2.30 10.59
C GLY A 92 7.27 3.61 10.71
N GLY A 93 8.31 3.80 9.90
CA GLY A 93 9.09 5.05 9.85
C GLY A 93 8.28 6.23 9.29
N VAL A 94 7.54 6.02 8.20
CA VAL A 94 6.67 7.02 7.59
C VAL A 94 5.54 7.39 8.53
N GLU A 95 4.86 6.40 9.09
CA GLU A 95 3.77 6.56 10.04
C GLU A 95 4.19 7.38 11.27
N ALA A 96 5.31 7.01 11.90
CA ALA A 96 5.83 7.72 13.06
C ALA A 96 6.15 9.20 12.73
N THR A 97 6.72 9.47 11.56
CA THR A 97 7.05 10.83 11.12
C THR A 97 5.80 11.67 10.91
N ILE A 98 4.80 11.13 10.22
CA ILE A 98 3.53 11.83 9.94
C ILE A 98 2.75 12.05 11.24
N ASN A 99 2.63 11.03 12.08
CA ASN A 99 1.90 11.12 13.35
C ASN A 99 2.53 12.14 14.30
N SER A 100 3.86 12.16 14.42
CA SER A 100 4.56 13.15 15.24
C SER A 100 4.31 14.59 14.74
N GLU A 101 4.31 14.82 13.44
CA GLU A 101 4.03 16.14 12.87
C GLU A 101 2.54 16.52 13.04
N MET A 102 1.62 15.56 12.88
CA MET A 102 0.20 15.79 13.15
C MET A 102 -0.05 16.15 14.62
N GLU A 103 0.58 15.46 15.55
CA GLU A 103 0.51 15.78 16.98
C GLU A 103 0.99 17.20 17.25
N ARG A 104 2.15 17.58 16.72
CA ARG A 104 2.72 18.92 16.85
C ARG A 104 1.78 20.00 16.29
N ILE A 105 1.19 19.79 15.11
CA ILE A 105 0.25 20.72 14.50
C ILE A 105 -1.04 20.79 15.32
N ASN A 106 -1.59 19.64 15.71
CA ASN A 106 -2.80 19.57 16.51
C ASN A 106 -2.68 20.38 17.81
N ALA A 107 -1.55 20.24 18.52
CA ALA A 107 -1.28 20.99 19.75
C ALA A 107 -1.25 22.52 19.55
N THR A 108 -0.91 22.98 18.34
CA THR A 108 -0.91 24.43 18.03
C THR A 108 -2.26 24.98 17.55
N LEU A 109 -3.10 24.11 16.97
CA LEU A 109 -4.42 24.52 16.46
C LEU A 109 -5.52 24.43 17.53
N TYR A 110 -5.37 23.50 18.45
CA TYR A 110 -6.38 23.18 19.45
C TYR A 110 -5.75 23.19 20.84
N SER A 111 -6.58 23.34 21.88
CA SER A 111 -6.10 23.20 23.26
C SER A 111 -5.52 21.81 23.50
N GLU A 112 -4.59 21.69 24.45
CA GLU A 112 -3.89 20.45 24.83
C GLU A 112 -4.80 19.23 25.12
N LYS A 113 -6.10 19.43 25.25
CA LYS A 113 -7.08 18.36 25.51
C LYS A 113 -7.64 17.69 24.25
N ALA A 114 -7.31 18.18 23.06
CA ALA A 114 -7.84 17.63 21.83
C ALA A 114 -6.91 16.52 21.28
N ASN A 115 -7.43 15.29 21.17
CA ASN A 115 -6.66 14.17 20.63
C ASN A 115 -6.23 14.44 19.19
N PRO A 116 -4.96 14.19 18.83
CA PRO A 116 -4.51 14.30 17.45
C PRO A 116 -5.09 13.16 16.59
N PRO A 117 -5.21 13.37 15.28
CA PRO A 117 -5.51 12.27 14.37
C PRO A 117 -4.32 11.31 14.30
N ILE A 118 -4.61 10.05 14.02
CA ILE A 118 -3.62 8.97 13.90
C ILE A 118 -3.76 8.34 12.53
N LEU A 119 -2.64 8.20 11.84
CA LEU A 119 -2.51 7.40 10.62
C LEU A 119 -1.85 6.08 10.97
N HIS A 120 -2.46 4.98 10.59
CA HIS A 120 -1.88 3.64 10.67
C HIS A 120 -1.79 3.02 9.28
N LEU A 121 -0.60 2.50 8.93
CA LEU A 121 -0.31 1.92 7.62
C LEU A 121 -0.08 0.42 7.76
N GLU A 122 -0.88 -0.40 7.06
CA GLU A 122 -0.75 -1.85 7.08
C GLU A 122 -0.89 -2.44 5.68
N GLY A 123 0.19 -3.04 5.19
CA GLY A 123 0.22 -3.67 3.86
C GLY A 123 -0.22 -2.70 2.75
N ASN A 124 -1.36 -2.97 2.12
CA ASN A 124 -1.95 -2.13 1.08
C ASN A 124 -3.15 -1.30 1.57
N SER A 125 -3.35 -1.22 2.89
CA SER A 125 -4.44 -0.50 3.52
C SER A 125 -3.92 0.56 4.48
N TYR A 126 -4.81 1.46 4.88
CA TYR A 126 -4.53 2.41 5.93
C TYR A 126 -5.78 2.61 6.79
N GLU A 127 -5.55 3.00 8.03
CA GLU A 127 -6.58 3.49 8.94
C GLU A 127 -6.25 4.93 9.32
N PHE A 128 -7.27 5.78 9.35
CA PHE A 128 -7.13 7.17 9.77
C PHE A 128 -8.27 7.51 10.72
N PHE A 129 -7.96 7.83 11.95
CA PHE A 129 -8.94 8.03 13.00
C PHE A 129 -8.43 8.98 14.08
N THR A 130 -9.34 9.47 14.91
CA THR A 130 -9.02 10.19 16.16
C THR A 130 -9.50 9.33 17.33
N GLN A 131 -8.65 9.10 18.31
CA GLN A 131 -8.97 8.26 19.45
C GLN A 131 -10.12 8.89 20.26
N ASP A 132 -11.08 8.03 20.66
CA ASP A 132 -12.23 8.37 21.51
C ASP A 132 -13.15 9.47 20.94
N ASP A 133 -13.06 9.77 19.63
CA ASP A 133 -13.91 10.77 19.01
C ASP A 133 -14.30 10.41 17.57
N THR A 134 -15.61 10.28 17.34
CA THR A 134 -16.20 9.89 16.04
C THR A 134 -17.04 11.02 15.41
N GLY A 135 -16.98 12.22 15.94
CA GLY A 135 -17.74 13.37 15.43
C GLY A 135 -17.32 13.82 14.03
N THR A 136 -18.28 14.21 13.19
CA THR A 136 -18.01 14.66 11.82
C THR A 136 -17.01 15.84 11.79
N GLY A 137 -17.14 16.80 12.69
CA GLY A 137 -16.22 17.93 12.81
C GLY A 137 -14.78 17.49 13.12
N ILE A 138 -14.61 16.42 13.91
CA ILE A 138 -13.30 15.86 14.25
C ILE A 138 -12.65 15.19 13.02
N ALA A 139 -13.45 14.51 12.21
CA ALA A 139 -12.93 13.94 10.97
C ALA A 139 -12.39 15.02 10.03
N TYR A 140 -13.11 16.12 9.83
CA TYR A 140 -12.64 17.26 9.01
C TYR A 140 -11.43 17.97 9.63
N LYS A 141 -11.41 18.14 10.95
CA LYS A 141 -10.25 18.61 11.69
C LYS A 141 -9.04 17.74 11.41
N GLY A 142 -9.20 16.42 11.53
CA GLY A 142 -8.15 15.46 11.28
C GLY A 142 -7.57 15.58 9.87
N LEU A 143 -8.42 15.74 8.85
CA LEU A 143 -7.98 15.96 7.47
C LEU A 143 -7.12 17.21 7.32
N VAL A 144 -7.54 18.34 7.90
CA VAL A 144 -6.76 19.59 7.84
C VAL A 144 -5.40 19.44 8.52
N VAL A 145 -5.36 18.77 9.69
CA VAL A 145 -4.10 18.50 10.41
C VAL A 145 -3.18 17.60 9.58
N TYR A 146 -3.73 16.57 8.95
CA TYR A 146 -2.99 15.68 8.06
C TYR A 146 -2.42 16.44 6.85
N ASP A 147 -3.23 17.23 6.16
CA ASP A 147 -2.80 17.97 4.98
C ASP A 147 -1.68 18.97 5.33
N LEU A 148 -1.82 19.68 6.45
CA LEU A 148 -0.76 20.55 6.97
C LEU A 148 0.52 19.79 7.31
N ALA A 149 0.41 18.60 7.90
CA ALA A 149 1.56 17.75 8.20
C ALA A 149 2.28 17.30 6.90
N ILE A 150 1.52 16.85 5.91
CA ILE A 150 2.08 16.44 4.62
C ILE A 150 2.75 17.62 3.90
N VAL A 151 2.12 18.79 3.88
CA VAL A 151 2.71 20.00 3.27
C VAL A 151 3.98 20.44 3.99
N SER A 152 4.04 20.30 5.32
CA SER A 152 5.22 20.59 6.13
C SER A 152 6.37 19.62 5.85
N LEU A 153 6.08 18.33 5.78
CA LEU A 153 7.07 17.25 5.60
C LEU A 153 7.56 17.06 4.16
N THR A 154 6.85 17.65 3.19
CA THR A 154 7.13 17.41 1.76
C THR A 154 7.50 18.68 1.02
N LYS A 155 7.92 18.52 -0.24
CA LYS A 155 8.18 19.61 -1.18
C LYS A 155 6.93 20.05 -1.95
N LEU A 156 5.74 19.66 -1.53
CA LEU A 156 4.50 20.11 -2.17
C LEU A 156 4.42 21.65 -2.11
N PRO A 157 4.23 22.32 -3.26
CA PRO A 157 4.28 23.78 -3.32
C PRO A 157 2.95 24.46 -2.98
N ILE A 158 1.85 23.70 -3.02
CA ILE A 158 0.49 24.24 -2.95
C ILE A 158 -0.42 23.35 -2.08
N LEU A 159 -1.33 24.01 -1.37
CA LEU A 159 -2.43 23.41 -0.63
C LEU A 159 -3.74 24.06 -1.07
N VAL A 160 -4.77 23.27 -1.27
CA VAL A 160 -6.12 23.76 -1.65
C VAL A 160 -7.15 23.18 -0.71
N HIS A 161 -7.87 24.04 0.00
CA HIS A 161 -8.99 23.62 0.85
C HIS A 161 -10.29 24.32 0.45
N ASP A 162 -11.35 23.54 0.34
CA ASP A 162 -12.69 24.05 0.10
C ASP A 162 -13.40 24.43 1.40
N SER A 163 -14.34 25.34 1.30
CA SER A 163 -15.17 25.83 2.40
C SER A 163 -15.90 24.71 3.15
N LEU A 164 -16.24 23.63 2.46
CA LEU A 164 -16.94 22.49 3.05
C LEU A 164 -16.16 21.86 4.22
N ILE A 165 -14.84 21.78 4.10
CA ILE A 165 -13.97 21.25 5.16
C ILE A 165 -13.96 22.21 6.36
N LEU A 166 -13.79 23.49 6.12
CA LEU A 166 -13.64 24.50 7.18
C LEU A 166 -14.95 24.80 7.90
N LYS A 167 -16.11 24.66 7.24
CA LYS A 167 -17.43 24.86 7.85
C LYS A 167 -17.76 23.91 8.99
N GLN A 168 -17.17 22.75 9.01
CA GLN A 168 -17.43 21.72 10.03
C GLN A 168 -16.53 21.86 11.26
N ILE A 169 -15.61 22.82 11.23
CA ILE A 169 -14.63 23.09 12.28
C ILE A 169 -15.07 24.37 13.03
N SER A 170 -14.76 24.47 14.31
CA SER A 170 -15.09 25.67 15.10
C SER A 170 -14.39 26.91 14.56
N ASP A 171 -15.05 28.08 14.67
CA ASP A 171 -14.50 29.32 14.16
C ASP A 171 -13.13 29.68 14.76
N GLU A 172 -12.92 29.41 16.06
CA GLU A 172 -11.62 29.58 16.72
C GLU A 172 -10.53 28.73 16.10
N ALA A 173 -10.83 27.46 15.79
CA ALA A 173 -9.88 26.57 15.16
C ALA A 173 -9.59 26.96 13.71
N VAL A 174 -10.60 27.48 12.98
CA VAL A 174 -10.40 28.02 11.62
C VAL A 174 -9.46 29.23 11.65
N GLU A 175 -9.60 30.11 12.63
CA GLU A 175 -8.69 31.24 12.79
C GLU A 175 -7.24 30.78 13.00
N ASN A 176 -7.03 29.80 13.85
CA ASN A 176 -5.70 29.23 14.07
C ASN A 176 -5.15 28.53 12.80
N ILE A 177 -6.01 27.84 12.04
CA ILE A 177 -5.64 27.20 10.76
C ILE A 177 -5.19 28.27 9.76
N LEU A 178 -5.90 29.39 9.64
CA LEU A 178 -5.54 30.50 8.74
C LEU A 178 -4.16 31.10 9.08
N VAL A 179 -3.84 31.23 10.36
CA VAL A 179 -2.51 31.67 10.80
C VAL A 179 -1.44 30.65 10.33
N ARG A 180 -1.72 29.37 10.50
CA ARG A 180 -0.81 28.29 10.03
C ARG A 180 -0.62 28.29 8.53
N TYR A 181 -1.67 28.54 7.75
CA TYR A 181 -1.54 28.69 6.30
C TYR A 181 -0.57 29.80 5.92
N MET A 182 -0.65 30.94 6.57
CA MET A 182 0.27 32.06 6.32
C MET A 182 1.71 31.75 6.73
N GLU A 183 1.90 31.00 7.81
CA GLU A 183 3.23 30.61 8.30
C GLU A 183 3.86 29.47 7.50
N SER A 184 3.10 28.75 6.69
CA SER A 184 3.57 27.54 5.99
C SER A 184 4.66 27.81 4.96
N GLY A 185 4.79 29.04 4.47
CA GLY A 185 5.68 29.40 3.36
C GLY A 185 5.30 28.77 2.03
N LYS A 186 4.08 28.22 1.93
CA LYS A 186 3.53 27.57 0.74
C LYS A 186 2.41 28.40 0.13
N GLN A 187 2.07 28.12 -1.12
CA GLN A 187 0.87 28.71 -1.70
C GLN A 187 -0.35 27.97 -1.16
N VAL A 188 -1.25 28.70 -0.48
CA VAL A 188 -2.50 28.14 0.02
C VAL A 188 -3.66 28.83 -0.68
N ILE A 189 -4.56 28.03 -1.25
CA ILE A 189 -5.80 28.50 -1.86
C ILE A 189 -6.96 27.95 -1.04
N ILE A 190 -7.81 28.86 -0.55
CA ILE A 190 -9.00 28.48 0.22
C ILE A 190 -10.24 29.15 -0.38
N SER A 191 -11.38 28.48 -0.31
CA SER A 191 -12.68 29.10 -0.51
C SER A 191 -13.39 29.20 0.83
N LEU A 192 -13.97 30.39 1.11
CA LEU A 192 -14.73 30.68 2.33
C LEU A 192 -16.00 31.42 1.99
N ASP A 193 -17.09 31.08 2.68
CA ASP A 193 -18.40 31.66 2.47
C ASP A 193 -19.02 32.28 3.77
N LYS A 194 -18.27 32.21 4.88
CA LYS A 194 -18.70 32.73 6.20
C LYS A 194 -17.71 33.72 6.79
N GLN A 195 -17.11 34.58 5.98
CA GLN A 195 -16.11 35.53 6.46
C GLN A 195 -16.61 36.44 7.58
N ASP A 196 -17.90 36.76 7.63
CA ASP A 196 -18.51 37.62 8.61
C ASP A 196 -18.70 37.00 10.01
N SER A 197 -18.51 35.70 10.14
CA SER A 197 -18.62 34.99 11.43
C SER A 197 -17.33 34.98 12.25
N TYR A 198 -16.21 35.35 11.65
CA TYR A 198 -14.91 35.32 12.29
C TYR A 198 -14.59 36.61 13.04
N SER A 199 -13.56 36.60 13.88
CA SER A 199 -13.06 37.78 14.56
C SER A 199 -12.65 38.88 13.56
N LYS A 200 -12.68 40.14 14.01
CA LYS A 200 -12.25 41.28 13.18
C LYS A 200 -10.85 41.07 12.58
N ARG A 201 -9.92 40.53 13.39
CA ARG A 201 -8.56 40.23 12.93
C ARG A 201 -8.55 39.24 11.76
N THR A 202 -9.34 38.19 11.86
CA THR A 202 -9.44 37.16 10.82
C THR A 202 -10.12 37.70 9.57
N ALA A 203 -11.19 38.46 9.73
CA ALA A 203 -11.87 39.15 8.62
C ALA A 203 -10.92 40.06 7.85
N GLU A 204 -10.11 40.88 8.55
CA GLU A 204 -9.08 41.73 7.92
C GLU A 204 -8.02 40.94 7.15
N ILE A 205 -7.60 39.81 7.68
CA ILE A 205 -6.65 38.91 7.00
C ILE A 205 -7.28 38.34 5.71
N LEU A 206 -8.51 37.85 5.80
CA LEU A 206 -9.25 37.30 4.66
C LEU A 206 -9.49 38.32 3.58
N GLU A 207 -9.91 39.51 3.94
CA GLU A 207 -10.13 40.62 3.00
C GLU A 207 -8.82 41.01 2.29
N LYS A 208 -7.72 41.15 3.04
CA LYS A 208 -6.41 41.48 2.48
C LYS A 208 -5.85 40.41 1.52
N GLN A 209 -6.17 39.15 1.76
CA GLN A 209 -5.70 38.02 0.95
C GLN A 209 -6.71 37.58 -0.11
N CYS A 210 -7.89 38.21 -0.15
CA CYS A 210 -8.94 37.87 -1.10
C CYS A 210 -8.52 38.25 -2.52
N VAL A 211 -8.38 37.23 -3.39
CA VAL A 211 -8.05 37.40 -4.81
C VAL A 211 -9.28 37.35 -5.71
N LEU A 212 -10.38 36.78 -5.24
CA LEU A 212 -11.62 36.67 -5.99
C LEU A 212 -12.81 36.70 -5.04
N HIS A 213 -13.71 37.69 -5.22
CA HIS A 213 -14.96 37.81 -4.51
C HIS A 213 -16.12 37.45 -5.43
N LEU A 214 -16.75 36.30 -5.17
CA LEU A 214 -17.91 35.79 -5.93
C LEU A 214 -19.20 36.27 -5.25
N ALA A 215 -20.16 36.73 -6.05
CA ALA A 215 -21.46 37.15 -5.59
C ALA A 215 -22.53 36.83 -6.64
N PRO A 216 -23.82 36.77 -6.31
CA PRO A 216 -24.88 36.64 -7.28
C PRO A 216 -25.00 37.85 -8.19
N ASN A 217 -25.82 37.73 -9.24
CA ASN A 217 -26.18 38.81 -10.18
C ASN A 217 -25.03 39.32 -11.05
N GLY A 218 -24.31 38.39 -11.69
CA GLY A 218 -23.26 38.67 -12.69
C GLY A 218 -21.85 38.73 -12.10
N ARG A 219 -21.70 38.45 -10.81
CA ARG A 219 -20.39 38.27 -10.14
C ARG A 219 -20.04 36.82 -9.83
N GLU A 220 -20.76 35.87 -10.42
CA GLU A 220 -20.44 34.46 -10.37
C GLU A 220 -19.18 34.18 -11.19
N LEU A 221 -18.52 33.08 -10.93
CA LEU A 221 -17.24 32.68 -11.58
C LEU A 221 -17.27 32.80 -13.12
N PHE A 222 -18.42 32.50 -13.72
CA PHE A 222 -18.63 32.60 -15.17
C PHE A 222 -19.60 33.71 -15.59
N GLY A 223 -19.84 34.68 -14.71
CA GLY A 223 -20.75 35.82 -14.96
C GLY A 223 -22.22 35.44 -15.04
N ARG A 224 -22.60 34.26 -14.63
CA ARG A 224 -23.96 33.72 -14.60
C ARG A 224 -24.13 32.67 -13.55
N ALA A 225 -25.37 32.49 -13.03
CA ALA A 225 -25.72 31.40 -12.14
C ALA A 225 -25.52 30.06 -12.83
N TRP A 226 -24.98 29.07 -12.09
CA TRP A 226 -24.75 27.73 -12.62
C TRP A 226 -26.06 26.96 -12.84
N SER A 227 -27.03 27.14 -11.94
CA SER A 227 -28.38 26.59 -12.07
C SER A 227 -29.27 27.57 -12.81
N ARG A 228 -29.83 27.21 -13.96
CA ARG A 228 -30.96 27.95 -14.51
C ARG A 228 -32.13 27.83 -13.53
N GLN A 229 -32.60 28.92 -12.99
CA GLN A 229 -33.95 28.93 -12.49
C GLN A 229 -34.86 28.78 -13.73
N GLU A 230 -35.50 27.62 -13.85
CA GLU A 230 -36.61 27.48 -14.77
C GLU A 230 -37.73 28.40 -14.27
N THR A 231 -37.98 29.44 -15.03
CA THR A 231 -39.17 30.31 -14.90
C THR A 231 -40.37 29.61 -15.48
#